data_9c20eeaab2ab6426392957e51710820c
#
_entry.id   9c20eeaab2ab6426392957e51710820c
#
_cell.length_a   1.000
_cell.length_b   1.000
_cell.length_c   1.000
_cell.angle_alpha   90.00
_cell.angle_beta   90.00
_cell.angle_gamma   90.00
#
_symmetry.space_group_name_H-M   'P 1'
#
loop_
_entity.id
_entity.type
_entity.pdbx_description
1 polymer ?
#
loop_
_entity_poly.entity_id
_entity_poly.type
_entity_poly.pdbx_seq_one_letter_code
_entity_poly.pdbx_strand_id
1 'polypeptide(L)'
;AFNFIPLMRTHAGAYLLALGIGLAFSLIFFVSFRALILVYDLKTPGREDHVANRAAIDCLTGSDLANEQSPNDEVNSRSAQDHVLAERVIQLLGGVGNIVGATNCATRLRVEVADPSIVADNASFVAVGAKGLIITGKTAQVVIGISVPRVKEHFDQIMGLEPEFVPTTSASPAA
;
A
#
# COMPACT_ATOMS: atom_id res chain seq x y z
N ALA A 1 32.46 -10.78 -25.18
CA ALA A 1 33.18 -10.40 -23.97
C ALA A 1 33.90 -9.08 -24.25
N PHE A 2 33.46 -7.99 -23.66
CA PHE A 2 34.05 -6.67 -23.86
C PHE A 2 35.39 -6.59 -23.15
N ASN A 3 36.47 -6.45 -23.89
CA ASN A 3 37.84 -6.20 -23.38
C ASN A 3 37.95 -4.75 -22.83
N PHE A 4 37.31 -4.51 -21.69
CA PHE A 4 37.31 -3.19 -21.03
C PHE A 4 38.64 -2.90 -20.32
N ILE A 5 39.31 -3.93 -19.83
CA ILE A 5 40.53 -3.83 -19.02
C ILE A 5 41.77 -3.32 -19.77
N PRO A 6 42.11 -3.75 -21.00
CA PRO A 6 43.25 -3.26 -21.69
C PRO A 6 43.13 -1.80 -22.18
N LEU A 7 41.89 -1.33 -22.43
CA LEU A 7 41.64 0.04 -22.86
C LEU A 7 41.93 1.05 -21.72
N MET A 8 41.71 0.63 -20.47
CA MET A 8 41.97 1.47 -19.28
C MET A 8 43.43 1.90 -19.14
N ARG A 9 44.36 1.07 -19.59
CA ARG A 9 45.81 1.32 -19.43
C ARG A 9 46.37 2.31 -20.45
N THR A 10 45.73 2.46 -21.60
CA THR A 10 46.15 3.32 -22.69
C THR A 10 45.49 4.69 -22.71
N HIS A 11 44.31 4.84 -22.09
CA HIS A 11 43.50 6.06 -22.14
C HIS A 11 42.96 6.49 -20.76
N ALA A 12 43.80 6.46 -19.73
CA ALA A 12 43.41 6.84 -18.37
C ALA A 12 42.74 8.22 -18.30
N GLY A 13 43.21 9.19 -19.10
CA GLY A 13 42.64 10.52 -19.19
C GLY A 13 41.21 10.56 -19.74
N ALA A 14 40.90 9.69 -20.72
CA ALA A 14 39.57 9.60 -21.30
C ALA A 14 38.55 9.02 -20.31
N TYR A 15 38.98 8.08 -19.46
CA TYR A 15 38.11 7.53 -18.40
C TYR A 15 37.82 8.53 -17.29
N LEU A 16 38.82 9.30 -16.87
CA LEU A 16 38.62 10.38 -15.88
C LEU A 16 37.66 11.44 -16.42
N LEU A 17 37.77 11.77 -17.70
CA LEU A 17 36.88 12.73 -18.36
C LEU A 17 35.45 12.17 -18.47
N ALA A 18 35.30 10.89 -18.85
CA ALA A 18 33.99 10.22 -18.91
C ALA A 18 33.34 10.13 -17.55
N LEU A 19 34.10 9.84 -16.49
CA LEU A 19 33.62 9.79 -15.11
C LEU A 19 33.22 11.19 -14.63
N GLY A 20 33.94 12.23 -14.97
CA GLY A 20 33.59 13.61 -14.67
C GLY A 20 32.30 14.06 -15.36
N ILE A 21 32.12 13.71 -16.64
CA ILE A 21 30.89 13.98 -17.39
C ILE A 21 29.72 13.22 -16.75
N GLY A 22 29.89 11.93 -16.40
CA GLY A 22 28.87 11.12 -15.75
C GLY A 22 28.41 11.70 -14.40
N LEU A 23 29.34 12.16 -13.58
CA LEU A 23 29.03 12.84 -12.32
C LEU A 23 28.30 14.18 -12.55
N ALA A 24 28.71 14.96 -13.53
CA ALA A 24 28.04 16.22 -13.87
C ALA A 24 26.59 15.97 -14.31
N PHE A 25 26.35 15.00 -15.19
CA PHE A 25 24.99 14.62 -15.59
C PHE A 25 24.15 14.10 -14.41
N SER A 26 24.73 13.26 -13.56
CA SER A 26 24.05 12.75 -12.36
C SER A 26 23.60 13.89 -11.44
N LEU A 27 24.45 14.88 -11.24
CA LEU A 27 24.15 16.04 -10.41
C LEU A 27 23.07 16.93 -11.03
N ILE A 28 23.12 17.15 -12.34
CA ILE A 28 22.08 17.89 -13.08
C ILE A 28 20.73 17.18 -12.95
N PHE A 29 20.68 15.87 -13.18
CA PHE A 29 19.46 15.08 -13.02
C PHE A 29 18.93 15.16 -11.60
N PHE A 30 19.77 14.97 -10.60
CA PHE A 30 19.38 15.03 -9.19
C PHE A 30 18.76 16.38 -8.82
N VAL A 31 19.42 17.48 -9.19
CA VAL A 31 18.92 18.84 -8.92
C VAL A 31 17.62 19.11 -9.67
N SER A 32 17.54 18.70 -10.95
CA SER A 32 16.36 18.88 -11.78
C SER A 32 15.15 18.12 -11.22
N PHE A 33 15.32 16.84 -10.88
CA PHE A 33 14.24 16.04 -10.28
C PHE A 33 13.81 16.59 -8.93
N ARG A 34 14.77 16.98 -8.09
CA ARG A 34 14.47 17.60 -6.80
C ARG A 34 13.68 18.89 -6.96
N ALA A 35 14.10 19.74 -7.91
CA ALA A 35 13.39 20.99 -8.20
C ALA A 35 11.97 20.73 -8.74
N LEU A 36 11.81 19.75 -9.65
CA LEU A 36 10.49 19.37 -10.19
C LEU A 36 9.55 18.87 -9.08
N ILE A 37 10.03 18.00 -8.19
CA ILE A 37 9.23 17.47 -7.09
C ILE A 37 8.79 18.59 -6.14
N LEU A 38 9.68 19.56 -5.86
CA LEU A 38 9.37 20.67 -4.96
C LEU A 38 8.44 21.73 -5.59
N VAL A 39 8.63 22.04 -6.89
CA VAL A 39 7.85 23.07 -7.59
C VAL A 39 6.45 22.56 -7.97
N TYR A 40 6.34 21.31 -8.40
CA TYR A 40 5.05 20.73 -8.84
C TYR A 40 4.34 19.94 -7.76
N ASP A 41 4.90 19.86 -6.52
CA ASP A 41 4.34 19.07 -5.41
C ASP A 41 3.86 17.68 -5.86
N LEU A 42 4.69 17.01 -6.66
CA LEU A 42 4.36 15.71 -7.23
C LEU A 42 4.21 14.69 -6.10
N LYS A 43 2.97 14.30 -5.85
CA LYS A 43 2.63 13.23 -4.89
C LYS A 43 3.13 11.90 -5.43
N THR A 44 4.35 11.52 -5.04
CA THR A 44 4.88 10.20 -5.34
C THR A 44 4.13 9.13 -4.55
N PRO A 45 3.85 7.93 -5.12
CA PRO A 45 3.24 6.82 -4.39
C PRO A 45 4.03 6.54 -3.10
N GLY A 46 3.35 6.63 -1.95
CA GLY A 46 3.96 6.50 -0.62
C GLY A 46 4.18 7.81 0.16
N ARG A 47 3.99 8.96 -0.47
CA ARG A 47 3.95 10.28 0.17
C ARG A 47 2.51 10.82 0.24
N GLU A 48 1.54 9.94 0.28
CA GLU A 48 0.15 10.31 0.49
C GLU A 48 0.02 10.87 1.91
N ASP A 49 -0.59 12.03 2.03
CA ASP A 49 -0.74 12.78 3.26
C ASP A 49 -1.37 11.91 4.36
N HIS A 50 -0.53 11.34 5.21
CA HIS A 50 -0.96 10.76 6.48
C HIS A 50 -1.68 11.79 7.37
N VAL A 51 -1.60 13.07 7.01
CA VAL A 51 -2.21 14.19 7.72
C VAL A 51 -3.73 14.26 7.49
N ALA A 52 -4.21 14.01 6.27
CA ALA A 52 -5.65 14.04 5.97
C ALA A 52 -6.40 12.86 6.61
N ASN A 53 -5.75 11.70 6.68
CA ASN A 53 -6.32 10.53 7.35
C ASN A 53 -6.29 10.67 8.88
N ARG A 54 -5.31 11.41 9.43
CA ARG A 54 -5.25 11.72 10.86
C ARG A 54 -6.37 12.65 11.31
N ALA A 55 -6.66 13.69 10.54
CA ALA A 55 -7.73 14.63 10.85
C ALA A 55 -9.13 13.97 10.85
N ALA A 56 -9.35 12.99 9.96
CA ALA A 56 -10.61 12.24 9.91
C ALA A 56 -10.76 11.28 11.10
N ILE A 57 -9.66 10.76 11.64
CA ILE A 57 -9.66 9.85 12.80
C ILE A 57 -9.74 10.63 14.10
N ASP A 58 -9.06 11.78 14.24
CA ASP A 58 -9.13 12.66 15.41
C ASP A 58 -10.54 13.21 15.64
N CYS A 59 -11.31 13.47 14.58
CA CYS A 59 -12.72 13.84 14.71
C CYS A 59 -13.63 12.74 15.25
N LEU A 60 -13.20 11.47 15.16
CA LEU A 60 -14.03 10.31 15.55
C LEU A 60 -13.65 9.75 16.93
N THR A 61 -12.44 9.99 17.42
CA THR A 61 -11.94 9.39 18.68
C THR A 61 -11.79 10.34 19.84
N GLY A 62 -11.90 11.67 19.65
CA GLY A 62 -12.02 12.66 20.74
C GLY A 62 -10.97 12.56 21.85
N SER A 63 -9.72 12.27 21.53
CA SER A 63 -8.67 12.20 22.55
C SER A 63 -7.46 13.07 22.19
N ASP A 64 -7.41 14.21 22.83
CA ASP A 64 -6.21 15.04 23.00
C ASP A 64 -5.14 14.26 23.76
N LEU A 65 -4.09 13.79 23.11
CA LEU A 65 -2.81 13.55 23.78
C LEU A 65 -1.67 13.64 22.75
N ALA A 66 -0.96 14.75 22.78
CA ALA A 66 0.39 14.86 22.26
C ALA A 66 1.30 14.00 23.11
N ASN A 67 2.00 13.02 22.54
CA ASN A 67 3.26 12.58 23.12
C ASN A 67 4.14 11.78 22.15
N GLU A 68 5.43 11.87 22.39
CA GLU A 68 6.61 11.32 21.72
C GLU A 68 6.48 9.86 21.29
N GLN A 69 6.72 9.60 20.00
CA GLN A 69 6.51 8.31 19.35
C GLN A 69 7.71 7.38 19.53
N SER A 70 7.51 6.33 20.33
CA SER A 70 8.33 5.12 20.29
C SER A 70 7.99 4.27 19.04
N PRO A 71 8.94 3.55 18.42
CA PRO A 71 8.68 2.69 17.26
C PRO A 71 7.57 1.65 17.46
N ASN A 72 7.31 1.24 18.71
CA ASN A 72 6.25 0.30 19.06
C ASN A 72 4.85 0.93 19.02
N ASP A 73 4.73 2.25 19.22
CA ASP A 73 3.44 2.95 19.22
C ASP A 73 2.93 3.16 17.78
N GLU A 74 3.83 3.30 16.81
CA GLU A 74 3.45 3.37 15.39
C GLU A 74 2.88 2.06 14.86
N VAL A 75 3.41 0.92 15.27
CA VAL A 75 2.91 -0.41 14.87
C VAL A 75 1.52 -0.63 15.46
N ASN A 76 1.32 -0.29 16.73
CA ASN A 76 0.04 -0.43 17.41
C ASN A 76 -1.04 0.51 16.83
N SER A 77 -0.68 1.75 16.50
CA SER A 77 -1.62 2.71 15.89
C SER A 77 -2.03 2.29 14.47
N ARG A 78 -1.12 1.73 13.67
CA ARG A 78 -1.43 1.21 12.33
C ARG A 78 -2.33 -0.02 12.40
N SER A 79 -2.08 -0.93 13.34
CA SER A 79 -2.93 -2.11 13.55
C SER A 79 -4.34 -1.73 13.96
N ALA A 80 -4.51 -0.74 14.84
CA ALA A 80 -5.81 -0.23 15.22
C ALA A 80 -6.56 0.41 14.03
N GLN A 81 -5.85 1.15 13.16
CA GLN A 81 -6.44 1.72 11.95
C GLN A 81 -6.87 0.64 10.95
N ASP A 82 -6.04 -0.38 10.73
CA ASP A 82 -6.35 -1.49 9.84
C ASP A 82 -7.57 -2.29 10.37
N HIS A 83 -7.72 -2.43 11.69
CA HIS A 83 -8.89 -3.05 12.33
C HIS A 83 -10.18 -2.23 12.09
N VAL A 84 -10.14 -0.92 12.35
CA VAL A 84 -11.28 -0.03 12.13
C VAL A 84 -11.68 -0.01 10.65
N LEU A 85 -10.69 -0.02 9.74
CA LEU A 85 -10.97 -0.10 8.31
C LEU A 85 -11.65 -1.41 7.93
N ALA A 86 -11.20 -2.55 8.48
CA ALA A 86 -11.82 -3.85 8.24
C ALA A 86 -13.28 -3.87 8.71
N GLU A 87 -13.55 -3.36 9.90
CA GLU A 87 -14.90 -3.27 10.47
C GLU A 87 -15.82 -2.41 9.58
N ARG A 88 -15.36 -1.23 9.18
CA ARG A 88 -16.12 -0.33 8.30
C ARG A 88 -16.38 -0.94 6.93
N VAL A 89 -15.40 -1.61 6.35
CA VAL A 89 -15.55 -2.32 5.07
C VAL A 89 -16.62 -3.40 5.17
N ILE A 90 -16.65 -4.18 6.25
CA ILE A 90 -17.70 -5.19 6.49
C ILE A 90 -19.10 -4.55 6.55
N GLN A 91 -19.24 -3.43 7.25
CA GLN A 91 -20.51 -2.72 7.34
C GLN A 91 -20.98 -2.22 5.97
N LEU A 92 -20.07 -1.62 5.17
CA LEU A 92 -20.38 -1.11 3.83
C LEU A 92 -20.66 -2.22 2.80
N LEU A 93 -20.18 -3.43 3.03
CA LEU A 93 -20.49 -4.60 2.21
C LEU A 93 -21.89 -5.20 2.53
N GLY A 94 -22.62 -4.63 3.48
CA GLY A 94 -23.94 -5.13 3.90
C GLY A 94 -23.88 -6.00 5.14
N GLY A 95 -22.76 -5.97 5.87
CA GLY A 95 -22.55 -6.73 7.10
C GLY A 95 -22.13 -8.18 6.87
N VAL A 96 -21.81 -8.86 7.97
CA VAL A 96 -21.30 -10.25 7.98
C VAL A 96 -22.22 -11.21 7.21
N GLY A 97 -23.53 -11.03 7.31
CA GLY A 97 -24.52 -11.90 6.65
C GLY A 97 -24.54 -11.83 5.13
N ASN A 98 -23.99 -10.77 4.53
CA ASN A 98 -23.90 -10.63 3.07
C ASN A 98 -22.56 -11.15 2.51
N ILE A 99 -21.61 -11.50 3.34
CA ILE A 99 -20.27 -11.92 2.94
C ILE A 99 -20.23 -13.45 2.88
N VAL A 100 -19.98 -13.98 1.68
CA VAL A 100 -19.86 -15.43 1.43
C VAL A 100 -18.40 -15.89 1.63
N GLY A 101 -17.45 -15.06 1.21
CA GLY A 101 -16.03 -15.37 1.34
C GLY A 101 -15.18 -14.15 1.02
N ALA A 102 -13.94 -14.16 1.49
CA ALA A 102 -13.01 -13.08 1.25
C ALA A 102 -11.61 -13.61 0.93
N THR A 103 -11.01 -13.07 -0.12
CA THR A 103 -9.61 -13.31 -0.50
C THR A 103 -8.92 -11.96 -0.72
N ASN A 104 -7.61 -11.96 -0.80
CA ASN A 104 -6.87 -10.75 -1.11
C ASN A 104 -5.82 -10.98 -2.18
N CYS A 105 -5.46 -9.92 -2.90
CA CYS A 105 -4.23 -9.85 -3.67
C CYS A 105 -3.33 -8.77 -3.05
N ALA A 106 -2.25 -8.39 -3.73
CA ALA A 106 -1.27 -7.45 -3.18
C ALA A 106 -1.85 -6.08 -2.74
N THR A 107 -2.95 -5.61 -3.37
CA THR A 107 -3.50 -4.27 -3.11
C THR A 107 -5.02 -4.22 -2.98
N ARG A 108 -5.72 -5.33 -3.16
CA ARG A 108 -7.19 -5.39 -3.15
C ARG A 108 -7.69 -6.50 -2.27
N LEU A 109 -8.71 -6.20 -1.48
CA LEU A 109 -9.55 -7.16 -0.81
C LEU A 109 -10.67 -7.56 -1.77
N ARG A 110 -10.82 -8.86 -2.06
CA ARG A 110 -11.87 -9.42 -2.92
C ARG A 110 -12.85 -10.16 -2.04
N VAL A 111 -14.08 -9.68 -2.02
CA VAL A 111 -15.14 -10.23 -1.20
C VAL A 111 -16.26 -10.73 -2.11
N GLU A 112 -16.65 -11.97 -1.93
CA GLU A 112 -17.83 -12.51 -2.56
C GLU A 112 -19.04 -12.18 -1.70
N VAL A 113 -20.04 -11.50 -2.28
CA VAL A 113 -21.24 -11.07 -1.61
C VAL A 113 -22.45 -11.83 -2.12
N ALA A 114 -23.39 -12.13 -1.22
CA ALA A 114 -24.63 -12.82 -1.58
C ALA A 114 -25.52 -11.90 -2.44
N ASP A 115 -25.69 -10.66 -2.00
CA ASP A 115 -26.45 -9.63 -2.70
C ASP A 115 -25.61 -8.35 -2.91
N PRO A 116 -25.21 -8.05 -4.15
CA PRO A 116 -24.44 -6.85 -4.46
C PRO A 116 -25.28 -5.55 -4.36
N SER A 117 -26.60 -5.62 -4.31
CA SER A 117 -27.45 -4.42 -4.30
C SER A 117 -27.44 -3.68 -2.95
N ILE A 118 -27.06 -4.37 -1.87
CA ILE A 118 -26.95 -3.78 -0.52
C ILE A 118 -25.53 -3.27 -0.21
N VAL A 119 -24.60 -3.47 -1.13
CA VAL A 119 -23.24 -2.91 -1.01
C VAL A 119 -23.30 -1.41 -1.23
N ALA A 120 -22.66 -0.65 -0.32
CA ALA A 120 -22.61 0.80 -0.40
C ALA A 120 -21.88 1.28 -1.67
N ASP A 121 -22.03 2.54 -1.99
CA ASP A 121 -21.42 3.17 -3.15
C ASP A 121 -19.90 3.37 -2.98
N ASN A 122 -19.20 3.62 -4.09
CA ASN A 122 -17.75 3.85 -4.09
C ASN A 122 -17.33 5.03 -3.20
N ALA A 123 -18.15 6.08 -3.11
CA ALA A 123 -17.83 7.26 -2.31
C ALA A 123 -17.78 6.92 -0.81
N SER A 124 -18.67 6.06 -0.33
CA SER A 124 -18.68 5.58 1.05
C SER A 124 -17.41 4.79 1.41
N PHE A 125 -16.89 3.96 0.49
CA PHE A 125 -15.64 3.24 0.69
C PHE A 125 -14.44 4.19 0.71
N VAL A 126 -14.42 5.20 -0.13
CA VAL A 126 -13.36 6.23 -0.11
C VAL A 126 -13.40 7.03 1.20
N ALA A 127 -14.56 7.35 1.71
CA ALA A 127 -14.73 8.10 2.95
C ALA A 127 -14.16 7.36 4.19
N VAL A 128 -14.16 6.03 4.18
CA VAL A 128 -13.59 5.23 5.28
C VAL A 128 -12.10 4.89 5.11
N GLY A 129 -11.46 5.37 4.04
CA GLY A 129 -10.01 5.22 3.80
C GLY A 129 -9.64 4.17 2.77
N ALA A 130 -10.59 3.51 2.11
CA ALA A 130 -10.31 2.72 0.92
C ALA A 130 -10.04 3.64 -0.28
N LYS A 131 -9.30 3.15 -1.26
CA LYS A 131 -8.97 3.91 -2.50
C LYS A 131 -10.03 3.77 -3.58
N GLY A 132 -10.99 2.87 -3.41
CA GLY A 132 -12.11 2.66 -4.31
C GLY A 132 -12.72 1.28 -4.20
N LEU A 133 -13.86 1.12 -4.88
CA LEU A 133 -14.62 -0.11 -4.98
C LEU A 133 -14.89 -0.45 -6.45
N ILE A 134 -14.74 -1.71 -6.81
CA ILE A 134 -15.13 -2.26 -8.11
C ILE A 134 -16.03 -3.45 -7.85
N ILE A 135 -17.25 -3.44 -8.38
CA ILE A 135 -18.18 -4.56 -8.30
C ILE A 135 -18.26 -5.26 -9.64
N THR A 136 -18.07 -6.56 -9.65
CA THR A 136 -18.18 -7.41 -10.84
C THR A 136 -19.03 -8.63 -10.50
N GLY A 137 -20.28 -8.62 -10.94
CA GLY A 137 -21.24 -9.64 -10.56
C GLY A 137 -21.45 -9.68 -9.05
N LYS A 138 -21.12 -10.80 -8.41
CA LYS A 138 -21.20 -10.99 -6.96
C LYS A 138 -19.87 -10.71 -6.23
N THR A 139 -18.85 -10.24 -6.93
CA THR A 139 -17.55 -9.97 -6.32
C THR A 139 -17.34 -8.48 -6.16
N ALA A 140 -17.18 -8.03 -4.93
CA ALA A 140 -16.75 -6.68 -4.56
C ALA A 140 -15.21 -6.65 -4.38
N GLN A 141 -14.52 -5.80 -5.11
CA GLN A 141 -13.07 -5.59 -4.99
C GLN A 141 -12.82 -4.23 -4.35
N VAL A 142 -12.43 -4.24 -3.09
CA VAL A 142 -12.08 -3.03 -2.34
C VAL A 142 -10.59 -2.75 -2.52
N VAL A 143 -10.26 -1.61 -3.13
CA VAL A 143 -8.88 -1.19 -3.34
C VAL A 143 -8.38 -0.51 -2.06
N ILE A 144 -7.46 -1.13 -1.35
CA ILE A 144 -6.91 -0.62 -0.09
C ILE A 144 -5.46 -0.17 -0.27
N GLY A 145 -4.64 -0.97 -0.95
CA GLY A 145 -3.21 -0.75 -1.13
C GLY A 145 -2.38 -1.81 -0.41
N ILE A 146 -1.14 -1.47 -0.08
CA ILE A 146 -0.16 -2.42 0.48
C ILE A 146 -0.51 -2.95 1.88
N SER A 147 -1.45 -2.31 2.60
CA SER A 147 -1.94 -2.76 3.92
C SER A 147 -2.99 -3.88 3.84
N VAL A 148 -3.43 -4.27 2.63
CA VAL A 148 -4.44 -5.32 2.42
C VAL A 148 -4.20 -6.59 3.26
N PRO A 149 -2.99 -7.15 3.39
CA PRO A 149 -2.82 -8.38 4.16
C PRO A 149 -3.21 -8.23 5.63
N ARG A 150 -2.85 -7.09 6.26
CA ARG A 150 -3.21 -6.80 7.65
C ARG A 150 -4.72 -6.54 7.82
N VAL A 151 -5.28 -5.76 6.89
CA VAL A 151 -6.75 -5.52 6.89
C VAL A 151 -7.51 -6.83 6.71
N LYS A 152 -7.01 -7.74 5.86
CA LYS A 152 -7.62 -9.07 5.66
C LYS A 152 -7.55 -9.94 6.92
N GLU A 153 -6.44 -9.89 7.65
CA GLU A 153 -6.29 -10.59 8.93
C GLU A 153 -7.35 -10.12 9.94
N HIS A 154 -7.52 -8.82 10.12
CA HIS A 154 -8.58 -8.27 10.97
C HIS A 154 -9.99 -8.59 10.45
N PHE A 155 -10.17 -8.55 9.13
CA PHE A 155 -11.43 -8.91 8.48
C PHE A 155 -11.80 -10.35 8.80
N ASP A 156 -10.86 -11.29 8.72
CA ASP A 156 -11.10 -12.71 9.05
C ASP A 156 -11.39 -12.91 10.54
N GLN A 157 -10.69 -12.19 11.41
CA GLN A 157 -10.97 -12.22 12.86
C GLN A 157 -12.40 -11.78 13.16
N ILE A 158 -12.88 -10.69 12.54
CA ILE A 158 -14.26 -10.20 12.73
C ILE A 158 -15.29 -11.18 12.15
N MET A 159 -14.97 -11.80 11.01
CA MET A 159 -15.82 -12.80 10.36
C MET A 159 -15.86 -14.14 11.09
N GLY A 160 -14.94 -14.38 12.05
CA GLY A 160 -14.75 -15.67 12.70
C GLY A 160 -14.21 -16.75 11.74
N LEU A 161 -13.55 -16.33 10.66
CA LEU A 161 -12.87 -17.22 9.73
C LEU A 161 -11.46 -17.46 10.25
N GLU A 162 -11.05 -18.74 10.38
CA GLU A 162 -9.65 -19.04 10.65
C GLU A 162 -8.79 -18.55 9.48
N PRO A 163 -7.61 -17.94 9.75
CA PRO A 163 -6.72 -17.50 8.68
C PRO A 163 -6.34 -18.72 7.84
N GLU A 164 -6.71 -18.71 6.57
CA GLU A 164 -6.35 -19.75 5.61
C GLU A 164 -4.82 -19.76 5.46
N PHE A 165 -4.18 -20.69 6.15
CA PHE A 165 -2.75 -20.98 6.00
C PHE A 165 -2.54 -21.53 4.59
N VAL A 166 -2.13 -20.67 3.65
CA VAL A 166 -1.66 -21.11 2.34
C VAL A 166 -0.27 -21.73 2.54
N PRO A 167 -0.13 -23.07 2.51
CA PRO A 167 1.18 -23.66 2.52
C PRO A 167 1.88 -23.26 1.21
N THR A 168 2.96 -22.50 1.32
CA THR A 168 3.90 -22.30 0.23
C THR A 168 4.55 -23.66 -0.06
N THR A 169 3.89 -24.46 -0.90
CA THR A 169 4.49 -25.68 -1.44
C THR A 169 5.54 -25.25 -2.46
N SER A 170 6.76 -25.08 -1.98
CA SER A 170 7.95 -25.13 -2.82
C SER A 170 8.14 -26.57 -3.26
N ALA A 171 7.40 -26.98 -4.29
CA ALA A 171 7.73 -28.22 -5.00
C ALA A 171 8.92 -27.92 -5.91
N SER A 172 10.10 -28.24 -5.42
CA SER A 172 11.29 -28.46 -6.23
C SER A 172 11.06 -29.74 -7.06
N PRO A 173 11.16 -29.73 -8.38
CA PRO A 173 11.26 -30.96 -9.14
C PRO A 173 12.70 -31.49 -8.99
N ALA A 174 12.82 -32.63 -8.36
CA ALA A 174 14.02 -33.46 -8.39
C ALA A 174 14.01 -34.34 -9.66
N ALA A 175 15.22 -34.45 -10.26
CA ALA A 175 15.73 -35.37 -11.26
C ALA A 175 15.35 -35.14 -12.72
#